data_1ca233a8745f8f6cf39709e5da75a4d3
#
_entry.id   1ca233a8745f8f6cf39709e5da75a4d3
#
_cell.length_a   1.000
_cell.length_b   1.000
_cell.length_c   1.000
_cell.angle_alpha   90.00
_cell.angle_beta   90.00
_cell.angle_gamma   90.00
#
_symmetry.space_group_name_H-M   'P 1'
#
loop_
_entity.id
_entity.type
_entity.pdbx_description
1 polymer ?
#
loop_
_entity_poly.entity_id
_entity_poly.type
_entity_poly.pdbx_seq_one_letter_code
_entity_poly.pdbx_strand_id
1 'polypeptide(L)'
;MISIQNMTKVYGAGEAEVRALDGVSLEVAKGEWVAITGPSGSGKSTLMHIVGCLDSPTSGEYWLNGVEVSGMNDTELATVRNREIGFVFQSFNLLSRVDALGQVMLPLQYQRGEKRLPRGERTKRSREMLEMVGLGGRTHHLPTELSGGQQQRVAIARALAQQPSILLADEPTGNLDSKSGAEVMEIFHRLHREQGLTVVMVTHDPKVAAQAERVIHFQDGLIADPQTDGMQQGVA
;
A
#
# COMPACT_ATOMS: atom_id res chain seq x y z
N MET A 1 -3.95 -11.86 -9.24
CA MET A 1 -4.33 -10.59 -8.62
C MET A 1 -3.51 -9.45 -9.17
N ILE A 2 -2.21 -9.39 -8.89
CA ILE A 2 -1.21 -8.53 -9.51
C ILE A 2 -0.36 -9.40 -10.42
N SER A 3 -0.12 -8.98 -11.66
CA SER A 3 0.88 -9.57 -12.56
C SER A 3 1.68 -8.45 -13.21
N ILE A 4 2.98 -8.50 -13.04
CA ILE A 4 3.95 -7.56 -13.56
C ILE A 4 4.93 -8.35 -14.42
N GLN A 5 5.19 -7.89 -15.65
CA GLN A 5 6.08 -8.56 -16.58
C GLN A 5 7.11 -7.57 -17.15
N ASN A 6 8.38 -7.87 -16.94
CA ASN A 6 9.54 -7.12 -17.45
C ASN A 6 9.42 -5.60 -17.25
N MET A 7 8.90 -5.18 -16.08
CA MET A 7 8.64 -3.78 -15.77
C MET A 7 9.94 -3.01 -15.61
N THR A 8 10.06 -1.89 -16.30
CA THR A 8 11.15 -0.94 -16.09
C THR A 8 10.60 0.41 -15.68
N LYS A 9 11.38 1.13 -14.88
CA LYS A 9 11.13 2.55 -14.59
C LYS A 9 12.42 3.31 -14.60
N VAL A 10 12.47 4.29 -15.50
CA VAL A 10 13.63 5.16 -15.70
C VAL A 10 13.21 6.60 -15.40
N TYR A 11 13.99 7.29 -14.56
CA TYR A 11 13.85 8.70 -14.28
C TYR A 11 15.03 9.47 -14.87
N GLY A 12 14.80 10.72 -15.28
CA GLY A 12 15.82 11.57 -15.90
C GLY A 12 16.06 11.24 -17.37
N ALA A 13 17.13 11.83 -17.93
CA ALA A 13 17.57 11.62 -19.30
C ALA A 13 19.09 11.84 -19.41
N GLY A 14 19.75 11.16 -20.35
CA GLY A 14 21.20 11.28 -20.59
C GLY A 14 22.04 10.84 -19.39
N GLU A 15 23.03 11.64 -19.00
CA GLU A 15 23.94 11.31 -17.90
C GLU A 15 23.29 11.26 -16.51
N ALA A 16 22.06 11.80 -16.37
CA ALA A 16 21.28 11.79 -15.13
C ALA A 16 20.21 10.67 -15.11
N GLU A 17 20.29 9.69 -16.00
CA GLU A 17 19.37 8.57 -16.06
C GLU A 17 19.53 7.65 -14.85
N VAL A 18 18.43 7.39 -14.14
CA VAL A 18 18.38 6.43 -13.03
C VAL A 18 17.34 5.36 -13.34
N ARG A 19 17.77 4.11 -13.42
CA ARG A 19 16.90 2.94 -13.55
C ARG A 19 16.44 2.49 -12.17
N ALA A 20 15.28 2.96 -11.76
CA ALA A 20 14.70 2.60 -10.47
C ALA A 20 14.09 1.19 -10.46
N LEU A 21 13.62 0.70 -11.62
CA LEU A 21 13.24 -0.70 -11.87
C LEU A 21 13.87 -1.13 -13.20
N ASP A 22 14.43 -2.33 -13.23
CA ASP A 22 15.19 -2.85 -14.39
C ASP A 22 14.75 -4.27 -14.79
N GLY A 23 13.54 -4.39 -15.35
CA GLY A 23 12.98 -5.66 -15.83
C GLY A 23 12.33 -6.51 -14.74
N VAL A 24 11.69 -5.89 -13.77
CA VAL A 24 11.01 -6.57 -12.67
C VAL A 24 9.82 -7.38 -13.17
N SER A 25 9.75 -8.66 -12.78
CA SER A 25 8.59 -9.52 -12.99
C SER A 25 8.12 -10.06 -11.64
N LEU A 26 6.82 -9.93 -11.35
CA LEU A 26 6.26 -10.27 -10.06
C LEU A 26 4.78 -10.67 -10.20
N GLU A 27 4.40 -11.75 -9.53
CA GLU A 27 3.02 -12.13 -9.38
C GLU A 27 2.62 -12.12 -7.90
N VAL A 28 1.42 -11.60 -7.61
CA VAL A 28 0.79 -11.70 -6.29
C VAL A 28 -0.60 -12.30 -6.47
N ALA A 29 -0.85 -13.39 -5.79
CA ALA A 29 -2.15 -14.06 -5.83
C ALA A 29 -3.22 -13.27 -5.06
N LYS A 30 -4.49 -13.54 -5.37
CA LYS A 30 -5.60 -12.95 -4.60
C LYS A 30 -5.60 -13.52 -3.18
N GLY A 31 -5.69 -12.64 -2.19
CA GLY A 31 -5.65 -13.00 -0.78
C GLY A 31 -4.24 -13.32 -0.27
N GLU A 32 -3.19 -13.11 -1.04
CA GLU A 32 -1.80 -13.30 -0.59
C GLU A 32 -1.31 -12.08 0.21
N TRP A 33 -0.54 -12.33 1.24
CA TRP A 33 0.21 -11.28 1.95
C TRP A 33 1.70 -11.37 1.60
N VAL A 34 2.19 -10.35 0.91
CA VAL A 34 3.58 -10.24 0.48
C VAL A 34 4.27 -9.09 1.20
N ALA A 35 5.47 -9.32 1.72
CA ALA A 35 6.37 -8.28 2.19
C ALA A 35 7.49 -8.03 1.17
N ILE A 36 7.79 -6.76 0.91
CA ILE A 36 8.89 -6.30 0.06
C ILE A 36 9.95 -5.66 0.97
N THR A 37 11.16 -6.18 0.94
CA THR A 37 12.29 -5.72 1.74
C THR A 37 13.47 -5.33 0.85
N GLY A 38 14.47 -4.67 1.42
CA GLY A 38 15.69 -4.29 0.71
C GLY A 38 16.24 -2.95 1.18
N PRO A 39 17.48 -2.57 0.79
CA PRO A 39 18.12 -1.33 1.20
C PRO A 39 17.38 -0.08 0.68
N SER A 40 17.67 1.07 1.30
CA SER A 40 17.15 2.35 0.79
C SER A 40 17.66 2.58 -0.64
N GLY A 41 16.80 3.12 -1.50
CA GLY A 41 17.14 3.36 -2.92
C GLY A 41 17.03 2.13 -3.83
N SER A 42 16.67 0.94 -3.33
CA SER A 42 16.60 -0.27 -4.17
C SER A 42 15.42 -0.34 -5.15
N GLY A 43 14.51 0.65 -5.17
CA GLY A 43 13.37 0.68 -6.09
C GLY A 43 12.01 0.32 -5.48
N LYS A 44 11.93 -0.08 -4.19
CA LYS A 44 10.67 -0.51 -3.53
C LYS A 44 9.55 0.53 -3.59
N SER A 45 9.85 1.79 -3.27
CA SER A 45 8.85 2.87 -3.32
C SER A 45 8.40 3.15 -4.76
N THR A 46 9.30 3.04 -5.74
CA THR A 46 8.94 3.13 -7.16
C THR A 46 7.98 2.01 -7.56
N LEU A 47 8.27 0.76 -7.17
CA LEU A 47 7.37 -0.36 -7.41
C LEU A 47 6.01 -0.12 -6.74
N MET A 48 6.00 0.31 -5.48
CA MET A 48 4.76 0.62 -4.75
C MET A 48 3.94 1.73 -5.42
N HIS A 49 4.60 2.76 -5.97
CA HIS A 49 3.90 3.82 -6.70
C HIS A 49 3.26 3.30 -7.98
N ILE A 50 3.95 2.45 -8.76
CA ILE A 50 3.39 1.88 -9.99
C ILE A 50 2.27 0.89 -9.66
N VAL A 51 2.49 -0.04 -8.73
CA VAL A 51 1.46 -0.99 -8.27
C VAL A 51 0.24 -0.24 -7.73
N GLY A 52 0.49 0.89 -7.07
CA GLY A 52 -0.54 1.79 -6.55
C GLY A 52 -1.22 2.68 -7.60
N CYS A 53 -0.88 2.58 -8.87
CA CYS A 53 -1.37 3.46 -9.93
C CYS A 53 -1.14 4.95 -9.61
N LEU A 54 -0.05 5.28 -8.89
CA LEU A 54 0.41 6.64 -8.62
C LEU A 54 1.44 7.13 -9.65
N ASP A 55 2.06 6.19 -10.35
CA ASP A 55 3.02 6.43 -11.43
C ASP A 55 2.83 5.34 -12.50
N SER A 56 3.38 5.57 -13.71
CA SER A 56 3.35 4.62 -14.81
C SER A 56 4.73 4.03 -15.07
N PRO A 57 4.85 2.77 -15.50
CA PRO A 57 6.12 2.19 -15.91
C PRO A 57 6.66 2.89 -17.16
N THR A 58 7.98 2.83 -17.38
CA THR A 58 8.60 3.25 -18.65
C THR A 58 8.37 2.20 -19.73
N SER A 59 8.44 0.91 -19.37
CA SER A 59 8.08 -0.23 -20.23
C SER A 59 7.69 -1.45 -19.39
N GLY A 60 7.23 -2.51 -20.05
CA GLY A 60 6.71 -3.71 -19.43
C GLY A 60 5.20 -3.63 -19.19
N GLU A 61 4.63 -4.70 -18.68
CA GLU A 61 3.20 -4.85 -18.50
C GLU A 61 2.82 -4.93 -17.00
N TYR A 62 1.70 -4.31 -16.66
CA TYR A 62 1.09 -4.41 -15.34
C TYR A 62 -0.40 -4.71 -15.47
N TRP A 63 -0.81 -5.83 -14.90
CA TRP A 63 -2.19 -6.31 -14.85
C TRP A 63 -2.69 -6.33 -13.40
N LEU A 64 -3.85 -5.72 -13.17
CA LEU A 64 -4.53 -5.67 -11.89
C LEU A 64 -5.92 -6.28 -12.03
N ASN A 65 -6.20 -7.37 -11.31
CA ASN A 65 -7.48 -8.10 -11.41
C ASN A 65 -7.85 -8.49 -12.84
N GLY A 66 -6.85 -8.84 -13.68
CA GLY A 66 -7.07 -9.21 -15.09
C GLY A 66 -7.29 -8.04 -16.03
N VAL A 67 -7.14 -6.81 -15.55
CA VAL A 67 -7.20 -5.58 -16.36
C VAL A 67 -5.80 -5.02 -16.53
N GLU A 68 -5.38 -4.80 -17.76
CA GLU A 68 -4.11 -4.14 -18.04
C GLU A 68 -4.19 -2.66 -17.68
N VAL A 69 -3.26 -2.19 -16.83
CA VAL A 69 -3.22 -0.80 -16.34
C VAL A 69 -2.00 -0.01 -16.82
N SER A 70 -0.98 -0.68 -17.37
CA SER A 70 0.27 -0.05 -17.82
C SER A 70 0.07 1.02 -18.93
N GLY A 71 -0.94 0.86 -19.78
CA GLY A 71 -1.27 1.80 -20.85
C GLY A 71 -2.36 2.84 -20.53
N MET A 72 -2.86 2.86 -19.29
CA MET A 72 -3.95 3.76 -18.89
C MET A 72 -3.47 5.19 -18.69
N ASN A 73 -4.35 6.15 -19.02
CA ASN A 73 -4.13 7.57 -18.72
C ASN A 73 -4.40 7.87 -17.23
N ASP A 74 -4.01 9.07 -16.75
CA ASP A 74 -4.12 9.50 -15.36
C ASP A 74 -5.55 9.41 -14.80
N THR A 75 -6.57 9.68 -15.61
CA THR A 75 -7.98 9.62 -15.18
C THR A 75 -8.43 8.17 -14.98
N GLU A 76 -8.00 7.27 -15.83
CA GLU A 76 -8.27 5.84 -15.73
C GLU A 76 -7.52 5.24 -14.53
N LEU A 77 -6.22 5.54 -14.38
CA LEU A 77 -5.43 5.15 -13.23
C LEU A 77 -6.03 5.66 -11.90
N ALA A 78 -6.49 6.92 -11.86
CA ALA A 78 -7.17 7.46 -10.69
C ALA A 78 -8.48 6.72 -10.36
N THR A 79 -9.19 6.23 -11.37
CA THR A 79 -10.41 5.44 -11.20
C THR A 79 -10.10 4.05 -10.64
N VAL A 80 -9.10 3.37 -11.20
CA VAL A 80 -8.61 2.08 -10.72
C VAL A 80 -8.12 2.21 -9.28
N ARG A 81 -7.25 3.18 -9.00
CA ARG A 81 -6.72 3.47 -7.67
C ARG A 81 -7.83 3.68 -6.64
N ASN A 82 -8.84 4.49 -6.96
CA ASN A 82 -9.94 4.76 -6.04
C ASN A 82 -10.77 3.52 -5.73
N ARG A 83 -10.91 2.58 -6.66
CA ARG A 83 -11.80 1.40 -6.53
C ARG A 83 -11.10 0.19 -5.95
N GLU A 84 -9.87 -0.05 -6.37
CA GLU A 84 -9.19 -1.33 -6.15
C GLU A 84 -8.10 -1.25 -5.08
N ILE A 85 -7.59 -0.06 -4.76
CA ILE A 85 -6.37 0.09 -3.96
C ILE A 85 -6.62 0.93 -2.72
N GLY A 86 -6.31 0.37 -1.56
CA GLY A 86 -6.18 1.10 -0.31
C GLY A 86 -4.71 1.39 0.00
N PHE A 87 -4.40 2.62 0.44
CA PHE A 87 -3.03 3.01 0.81
C PHE A 87 -2.90 3.29 2.30
N VAL A 88 -1.84 2.74 2.90
CA VAL A 88 -1.40 3.01 4.26
C VAL A 88 0.06 3.45 4.21
N PHE A 89 0.36 4.68 4.63
CA PHE A 89 1.70 5.27 4.59
C PHE A 89 2.32 5.37 5.98
N GLN A 90 3.63 5.38 6.06
CA GLN A 90 4.40 5.59 7.29
C GLN A 90 4.05 6.91 7.99
N SER A 91 3.83 7.99 7.24
CA SER A 91 3.51 9.32 7.76
C SER A 91 2.02 9.59 7.91
N PHE A 92 1.17 8.54 7.90
CA PHE A 92 -0.29 8.56 8.04
C PHE A 92 -1.01 9.36 6.94
N ASN A 93 -0.43 10.44 6.45
CA ASN A 93 -0.96 11.35 5.41
C ASN A 93 -2.40 11.79 5.69
N LEU A 94 -2.66 12.23 6.93
CA LEU A 94 -3.94 12.77 7.35
C LEU A 94 -3.98 14.30 7.15
N LEU A 95 -5.11 14.82 6.71
CA LEU A 95 -5.35 16.25 6.58
C LEU A 95 -5.54 16.86 7.98
N SER A 96 -4.69 17.78 8.40
CA SER A 96 -4.60 18.28 9.78
C SER A 96 -5.88 18.95 10.31
N ARG A 97 -6.73 19.47 9.40
CA ARG A 97 -7.98 20.20 9.74
C ARG A 97 -9.26 19.40 9.48
N VAL A 98 -9.13 18.10 9.24
CA VAL A 98 -10.23 17.19 8.96
C VAL A 98 -10.29 16.14 10.06
N ASP A 99 -11.46 15.94 10.66
CA ASP A 99 -11.66 14.96 11.72
C ASP A 99 -11.57 13.52 11.19
N ALA A 100 -11.48 12.53 12.08
CA ALA A 100 -11.31 11.13 11.72
C ALA A 100 -12.42 10.64 10.77
N LEU A 101 -13.67 11.05 10.99
CA LEU A 101 -14.79 10.70 10.12
C LEU A 101 -14.63 11.30 8.73
N GLY A 102 -14.24 12.55 8.64
CA GLY A 102 -13.96 13.22 7.37
C GLY A 102 -12.83 12.59 6.60
N GLN A 103 -11.72 12.18 7.29
CA GLN A 103 -10.61 11.47 6.68
C GLN A 103 -11.07 10.19 5.98
N VAL A 104 -11.85 9.37 6.69
CA VAL A 104 -12.35 8.10 6.15
C VAL A 104 -13.38 8.31 5.05
N MET A 105 -14.12 9.41 5.09
CA MET A 105 -15.10 9.76 4.07
C MET A 105 -14.47 10.25 2.76
N LEU A 106 -13.23 10.76 2.77
CA LEU A 106 -12.57 11.34 1.59
C LEU A 106 -12.61 10.44 0.35
N PRO A 107 -12.13 9.18 0.37
CA PRO A 107 -12.15 8.34 -0.82
C PRO A 107 -13.58 8.10 -1.34
N LEU A 108 -14.58 8.03 -0.46
CA LEU A 108 -16.00 7.86 -0.84
C LEU A 108 -16.58 9.09 -1.55
N GLN A 109 -16.01 10.28 -1.33
CA GLN A 109 -16.43 11.50 -2.02
C GLN A 109 -15.98 11.55 -3.48
N TYR A 110 -14.87 10.87 -3.80
CA TYR A 110 -14.32 10.78 -5.14
C TYR A 110 -14.96 9.69 -6.01
N GLN A 111 -15.88 8.88 -5.45
CA GLN A 111 -16.64 7.91 -6.23
C GLN A 111 -17.42 8.59 -7.36
N ARG A 112 -17.37 8.00 -8.55
CA ARG A 112 -18.07 8.48 -9.75
C ARG A 112 -19.01 7.39 -10.28
N GLY A 113 -20.02 7.83 -11.06
CA GLY A 113 -20.99 6.97 -11.71
C GLY A 113 -21.96 6.28 -10.73
N GLU A 114 -22.49 5.14 -11.13
CA GLU A 114 -23.54 4.38 -10.39
C GLU A 114 -23.10 3.91 -9.00
N LYS A 115 -21.79 3.75 -8.76
CA LYS A 115 -21.25 3.33 -7.46
C LYS A 115 -21.17 4.49 -6.43
N ARG A 116 -21.55 5.72 -6.80
CA ARG A 116 -21.50 6.86 -5.90
C ARG A 116 -22.55 6.74 -4.79
N LEU A 117 -22.07 6.55 -3.57
CA LEU A 117 -22.93 6.43 -2.40
C LEU A 117 -23.57 7.79 -2.02
N PRO A 118 -24.84 7.83 -1.58
CA PRO A 118 -25.46 8.97 -0.95
C PRO A 118 -24.68 9.43 0.31
N ARG A 119 -24.82 10.71 0.69
CA ARG A 119 -24.07 11.26 1.84
C ARG A 119 -24.30 10.46 3.14
N GLY A 120 -25.54 10.05 3.41
CA GLY A 120 -25.89 9.29 4.61
C GLY A 120 -25.16 7.94 4.66
N GLU A 121 -25.13 7.23 3.55
CA GLU A 121 -24.43 5.94 3.44
C GLU A 121 -22.92 6.08 3.55
N ARG A 122 -22.34 7.14 2.96
CA ARG A 122 -20.91 7.44 3.13
C ARG A 122 -20.56 7.66 4.60
N THR A 123 -21.41 8.44 5.32
CA THR A 123 -21.22 8.69 6.75
C THR A 123 -21.32 7.39 7.56
N LYS A 124 -22.34 6.57 7.29
CA LYS A 124 -22.54 5.28 7.95
C LYS A 124 -21.33 4.37 7.75
N ARG A 125 -20.92 4.18 6.50
CA ARG A 125 -19.75 3.36 6.15
C ARG A 125 -18.45 3.85 6.79
N SER A 126 -18.24 5.17 6.79
CA SER A 126 -17.04 5.74 7.44
C SER A 126 -17.01 5.47 8.94
N ARG A 127 -18.16 5.50 9.63
CA ARG A 127 -18.26 5.12 11.05
C ARG A 127 -17.97 3.64 11.26
N GLU A 128 -18.53 2.75 10.44
CA GLU A 128 -18.28 1.31 10.48
C GLU A 128 -16.77 1.00 10.33
N MET A 129 -16.07 1.70 9.42
CA MET A 129 -14.63 1.54 9.27
C MET A 129 -13.84 2.01 10.50
N LEU A 130 -14.25 3.12 11.13
CA LEU A 130 -13.65 3.61 12.37
C LEU A 130 -13.91 2.66 13.55
N GLU A 131 -15.11 2.09 13.64
CA GLU A 131 -15.45 1.07 14.64
C GLU A 131 -14.60 -0.19 14.45
N MET A 132 -14.42 -0.65 13.20
CA MET A 132 -13.58 -1.81 12.86
C MET A 132 -12.14 -1.67 13.37
N VAL A 133 -11.58 -0.46 13.35
CA VAL A 133 -10.22 -0.19 13.85
C VAL A 133 -10.20 0.28 15.32
N GLY A 134 -11.32 0.16 16.05
CA GLY A 134 -11.43 0.51 17.47
C GLY A 134 -11.47 2.02 17.77
N LEU A 135 -11.93 2.84 16.81
CA LEU A 135 -12.00 4.29 16.93
C LEU A 135 -13.43 4.86 16.84
N GLY A 136 -14.47 4.03 17.06
CA GLY A 136 -15.88 4.45 17.02
C GLY A 136 -16.21 5.64 17.95
N GLY A 137 -15.56 5.72 19.12
CA GLY A 137 -15.71 6.83 20.07
C GLY A 137 -14.88 8.08 19.74
N ARG A 138 -14.12 8.08 18.62
CA ARG A 138 -13.20 9.19 18.28
C ARG A 138 -13.44 9.79 16.89
N THR A 139 -14.64 9.64 16.38
CA THR A 139 -15.03 10.06 15.02
C THR A 139 -14.80 11.54 14.73
N HIS A 140 -14.89 12.41 15.74
CA HIS A 140 -14.77 13.87 15.61
C HIS A 140 -13.42 14.42 16.07
N HIS A 141 -12.45 13.54 16.43
CA HIS A 141 -11.11 13.99 16.81
C HIS A 141 -10.30 14.41 15.57
N LEU A 142 -9.58 15.50 15.71
CA LEU A 142 -8.58 15.94 14.73
C LEU A 142 -7.29 15.09 14.85
N PRO A 143 -6.46 15.01 13.82
CA PRO A 143 -5.20 14.27 13.90
C PRO A 143 -4.32 14.70 15.08
N THR A 144 -4.29 15.98 15.42
CA THR A 144 -3.52 16.53 16.57
C THR A 144 -4.03 16.05 17.94
N GLU A 145 -5.24 15.51 18.01
CA GLU A 145 -5.85 14.99 19.23
C GLU A 145 -5.73 13.46 19.35
N LEU A 146 -5.06 12.84 18.37
CA LEU A 146 -4.88 11.39 18.27
C LEU A 146 -3.40 11.01 18.46
N SER A 147 -3.16 9.90 19.16
CA SER A 147 -1.81 9.30 19.19
C SER A 147 -1.38 8.80 17.80
N GLY A 148 -0.06 8.58 17.58
CA GLY A 148 0.45 8.04 16.32
C GLY A 148 -0.24 6.73 15.90
N GLY A 149 -0.39 5.79 16.83
CA GLY A 149 -1.12 4.54 16.57
C GLY A 149 -2.61 4.76 16.24
N GLN A 150 -3.26 5.76 16.84
CA GLN A 150 -4.64 6.13 16.49
C GLN A 150 -4.71 6.77 15.10
N GLN A 151 -3.76 7.65 14.75
CA GLN A 151 -3.66 8.24 13.42
C GLN A 151 -3.46 7.16 12.34
N GLN A 152 -2.60 6.18 12.60
CA GLN A 152 -2.40 5.05 11.68
C GLN A 152 -3.67 4.22 11.53
N ARG A 153 -4.41 3.97 12.61
CA ARG A 153 -5.70 3.28 12.52
C ARG A 153 -6.74 4.08 11.72
N VAL A 154 -6.76 5.41 11.81
CA VAL A 154 -7.59 6.25 10.92
C VAL A 154 -7.16 6.10 9.45
N ALA A 155 -5.84 6.08 9.17
CA ALA A 155 -5.33 5.88 7.81
C ALA A 155 -5.72 4.50 7.24
N ILE A 156 -5.68 3.45 8.06
CA ILE A 156 -6.18 2.11 7.68
C ILE A 156 -7.68 2.14 7.41
N ALA A 157 -8.49 2.73 8.29
CA ALA A 157 -9.94 2.86 8.08
C ALA A 157 -10.26 3.62 6.79
N ARG A 158 -9.49 4.68 6.48
CA ARG A 158 -9.59 5.43 5.22
C ARG A 158 -9.26 4.54 4.02
N ALA A 159 -8.19 3.75 4.10
CA ALA A 159 -7.81 2.83 3.03
C ALA A 159 -8.89 1.79 2.73
N LEU A 160 -9.62 1.32 3.75
CA LEU A 160 -10.66 0.31 3.64
C LEU A 160 -12.03 0.86 3.20
N ALA A 161 -12.24 2.17 3.23
CA ALA A 161 -13.56 2.78 3.01
C ALA A 161 -14.21 2.40 1.67
N GLN A 162 -13.40 2.17 0.63
CA GLN A 162 -13.85 1.76 -0.70
C GLN A 162 -14.01 0.24 -0.86
N GLN A 163 -13.68 -0.56 0.14
CA GLN A 163 -13.57 -2.03 0.06
C GLN A 163 -12.59 -2.42 -1.06
N PRO A 164 -11.33 -2.00 -0.97
CA PRO A 164 -10.35 -2.29 -2.00
C PRO A 164 -10.07 -3.78 -2.08
N SER A 165 -9.59 -4.21 -3.24
CA SER A 165 -9.13 -5.59 -3.43
C SER A 165 -7.69 -5.80 -2.95
N ILE A 166 -6.92 -4.69 -2.84
CA ILE A 166 -5.52 -4.67 -2.40
C ILE A 166 -5.31 -3.58 -1.35
N LEU A 167 -4.55 -3.90 -0.31
CA LEU A 167 -4.01 -2.95 0.65
C LEU A 167 -2.50 -2.83 0.45
N LEU A 168 -2.05 -1.66 0.01
CA LEU A 168 -0.65 -1.30 -0.12
C LEU A 168 -0.20 -0.58 1.14
N ALA A 169 0.81 -1.08 1.82
CA ALA A 169 1.32 -0.52 3.06
C ALA A 169 2.82 -0.19 2.93
N ASP A 170 3.16 1.08 3.07
CA ASP A 170 4.54 1.55 3.03
C ASP A 170 4.98 1.90 4.46
N GLU A 171 5.83 1.03 5.04
CA GLU A 171 6.36 1.15 6.41
C GLU A 171 5.26 1.44 7.46
N PRO A 172 4.18 0.64 7.54
CA PRO A 172 2.98 1.01 8.30
C PRO A 172 3.18 1.14 9.82
N THR A 173 4.30 0.65 10.35
CA THR A 173 4.66 0.71 11.76
C THR A 173 5.91 1.55 12.04
N GLY A 174 6.55 2.10 11.01
CA GLY A 174 7.87 2.75 11.12
C GLY A 174 7.92 3.98 12.03
N ASN A 175 6.80 4.67 12.23
CA ASN A 175 6.68 5.85 13.11
C ASN A 175 5.94 5.55 14.43
N LEU A 176 5.80 4.28 14.82
CA LEU A 176 5.03 3.86 15.97
C LEU A 176 5.94 3.25 17.06
N ASP A 177 5.51 3.41 18.32
CA ASP A 177 6.07 2.61 19.41
C ASP A 177 5.68 1.12 19.22
N SER A 178 6.43 0.23 19.89
CA SER A 178 6.27 -1.23 19.72
C SER A 178 4.85 -1.73 20.04
N LYS A 179 4.16 -1.12 21.02
CA LYS A 179 2.80 -1.51 21.38
C LYS A 179 1.81 -1.09 20.29
N SER A 180 1.86 0.18 19.86
CA SER A 180 1.01 0.69 18.79
C SER A 180 1.27 -0.03 17.46
N GLY A 181 2.54 -0.36 17.18
CA GLY A 181 2.92 -1.17 16.03
C GLY A 181 2.28 -2.55 16.05
N ALA A 182 2.32 -3.25 17.18
CA ALA A 182 1.67 -4.56 17.33
C ALA A 182 0.14 -4.48 17.15
N GLU A 183 -0.53 -3.45 17.70
CA GLU A 183 -1.96 -3.23 17.51
C GLU A 183 -2.32 -2.99 16.01
N VAL A 184 -1.47 -2.27 15.29
CA VAL A 184 -1.64 -2.04 13.84
C VAL A 184 -1.45 -3.34 13.07
N MET A 185 -0.42 -4.13 13.38
CA MET A 185 -0.19 -5.41 12.71
C MET A 185 -1.33 -6.41 12.95
N GLU A 186 -1.93 -6.41 14.13
CA GLU A 186 -3.11 -7.25 14.43
C GLU A 186 -4.32 -6.89 13.53
N ILE A 187 -4.48 -5.60 13.19
CA ILE A 187 -5.51 -5.19 12.21
C ILE A 187 -5.21 -5.77 10.83
N PHE A 188 -3.94 -5.73 10.35
CA PHE A 188 -3.56 -6.34 9.08
C PHE A 188 -3.82 -7.84 9.07
N HIS A 189 -3.46 -8.57 10.15
CA HIS A 189 -3.74 -10.00 10.29
C HIS A 189 -5.24 -10.31 10.19
N ARG A 190 -6.06 -9.54 10.90
CA ARG A 190 -7.51 -9.72 10.87
C ARG A 190 -8.08 -9.48 9.48
N LEU A 191 -7.68 -8.38 8.81
CA LEU A 191 -8.12 -8.06 7.47
C LEU A 191 -7.74 -9.15 6.44
N HIS A 192 -6.52 -9.64 6.54
CA HIS A 192 -6.02 -10.70 5.66
C HIS A 192 -6.76 -12.02 5.91
N ARG A 193 -6.81 -12.50 7.18
CA ARG A 193 -7.39 -13.82 7.52
C ARG A 193 -8.90 -13.88 7.38
N GLU A 194 -9.62 -12.84 7.84
CA GLU A 194 -11.09 -12.86 7.90
C GLU A 194 -11.74 -12.35 6.62
N GLN A 195 -11.08 -11.44 5.89
CA GLN A 195 -11.65 -10.82 4.69
C GLN A 195 -10.97 -11.28 3.40
N GLY A 196 -9.89 -12.06 3.49
CA GLY A 196 -9.12 -12.51 2.33
C GLY A 196 -8.50 -11.34 1.55
N LEU A 197 -8.18 -10.23 2.25
CA LEU A 197 -7.63 -9.04 1.62
C LEU A 197 -6.19 -9.32 1.17
N THR A 198 -5.87 -8.97 -0.08
CA THR A 198 -4.49 -9.02 -0.58
C THR A 198 -3.69 -7.88 0.03
N VAL A 199 -2.53 -8.19 0.61
CA VAL A 199 -1.66 -7.19 1.25
C VAL A 199 -0.29 -7.19 0.60
N VAL A 200 0.17 -6.02 0.14
CA VAL A 200 1.55 -5.79 -0.28
C VAL A 200 2.15 -4.75 0.65
N MET A 201 3.15 -5.16 1.42
CA MET A 201 3.75 -4.33 2.45
C MET A 201 5.23 -4.11 2.18
N VAL A 202 5.67 -2.87 2.14
CA VAL A 202 7.10 -2.52 2.16
C VAL A 202 7.51 -2.32 3.61
N THR A 203 8.60 -2.95 4.03
CA THR A 203 9.18 -2.75 5.35
C THR A 203 10.67 -3.09 5.39
N HIS A 204 11.42 -2.40 6.25
CA HIS A 204 12.79 -2.73 6.59
C HIS A 204 12.90 -3.50 7.90
N ASP A 205 11.80 -3.65 8.66
CA ASP A 205 11.78 -4.44 9.90
C ASP A 205 11.58 -5.93 9.57
N PRO A 206 12.60 -6.79 9.86
CA PRO A 206 12.51 -8.22 9.59
C PRO A 206 11.41 -8.93 10.38
N LYS A 207 11.03 -8.42 11.58
CA LYS A 207 9.94 -8.97 12.37
C LYS A 207 8.57 -8.70 11.75
N VAL A 208 8.43 -7.56 11.09
CA VAL A 208 7.22 -7.21 10.34
C VAL A 208 7.17 -8.02 9.05
N ALA A 209 8.27 -8.09 8.31
CA ALA A 209 8.37 -8.86 7.08
C ALA A 209 8.06 -10.36 7.28
N ALA A 210 8.55 -10.94 8.39
CA ALA A 210 8.33 -12.36 8.73
C ALA A 210 6.85 -12.70 9.02
N GLN A 211 5.95 -11.73 9.13
CA GLN A 211 4.52 -11.96 9.31
C GLN A 211 3.78 -12.18 7.98
N ALA A 212 4.41 -11.85 6.85
CA ALA A 212 3.88 -12.12 5.52
C ALA A 212 4.07 -13.59 5.12
N GLU A 213 3.23 -14.06 4.18
CA GLU A 213 3.33 -15.42 3.63
C GLU A 213 4.54 -15.58 2.73
N ARG A 214 4.98 -14.49 2.09
CA ARG A 214 6.15 -14.45 1.21
C ARG A 214 6.89 -13.12 1.37
N VAL A 215 8.21 -13.22 1.39
CA VAL A 215 9.11 -12.04 1.41
C VAL A 215 9.84 -11.96 0.08
N ILE A 216 9.80 -10.79 -0.53
CA ILE A 216 10.50 -10.44 -1.76
C ILE A 216 11.62 -9.48 -1.42
N HIS A 217 12.85 -9.83 -1.78
CA HIS A 217 14.01 -8.98 -1.58
C HIS A 217 14.26 -8.13 -2.82
N PHE A 218 14.37 -6.83 -2.63
CA PHE A 218 14.67 -5.86 -3.67
C PHE A 218 16.08 -5.33 -3.51
N GLN A 219 16.87 -5.36 -4.59
CA GLN A 219 18.21 -4.78 -4.64
C GLN A 219 18.46 -4.18 -6.02
N ASP A 220 18.93 -2.93 -6.04
CA ASP A 220 19.35 -2.20 -7.26
C ASP A 220 18.35 -2.29 -8.43
N GLY A 221 17.07 -2.10 -8.13
CA GLY A 221 16.00 -2.12 -9.13
C GLY A 221 15.53 -3.51 -9.58
N LEU A 222 16.05 -4.57 -8.97
CA LEU A 222 15.75 -5.98 -9.29
C LEU A 222 15.16 -6.71 -8.09
N ILE A 223 14.46 -7.82 -8.36
CA ILE A 223 14.13 -8.81 -7.33
C ILE A 223 15.36 -9.70 -7.15
N ALA A 224 15.95 -9.68 -5.96
CA ALA A 224 17.06 -10.54 -5.59
C ALA A 224 16.56 -11.98 -5.33
N ASP A 225 17.20 -12.96 -5.95
CA ASP A 225 16.95 -14.36 -5.65
C ASP A 225 17.60 -14.70 -4.29
N PRO A 226 16.87 -15.21 -3.29
CA PRO A 226 17.43 -15.51 -1.96
C PRO A 226 18.59 -16.53 -1.99
N GLN A 227 18.86 -17.18 -3.12
CA GLN A 227 19.94 -18.17 -3.26
C GLN A 227 21.29 -17.58 -3.69
N THR A 228 21.39 -16.31 -4.06
CA THR A 228 22.65 -15.72 -4.57
C THR A 228 23.50 -14.99 -3.53
N ASP A 229 22.95 -14.63 -2.37
CA ASP A 229 23.69 -13.88 -1.32
C ASP A 229 24.68 -14.73 -0.49
N GLY A 230 24.68 -16.04 -0.67
CA GLY A 230 25.56 -16.98 0.08
C GLY A 230 26.95 -17.21 -0.52
N MET A 231 27.26 -16.73 -1.72
CA MET A 231 28.50 -17.10 -2.45
C MET A 231 29.57 -16.00 -2.56
N GLN A 232 29.37 -14.80 -2.01
CA GLN A 232 30.39 -13.74 -2.10
C GLN A 232 31.16 -13.43 -0.81
N GLN A 233 31.03 -14.21 0.28
CA GLN A 233 31.86 -14.04 1.47
C GLN A 233 32.87 -15.18 1.67
N GLY A 234 33.63 -15.50 0.68
CA GLY A 234 34.62 -16.54 0.83
C GLY A 234 35.69 -16.56 -0.27
N VAL A 235 36.39 -15.45 -0.50
CA VAL A 235 37.80 -15.47 -1.05
C VAL A 235 38.42 -14.09 -0.75
N ALA A 236 39.25 -14.01 0.27
CA ALA A 236 40.44 -13.19 0.36
C ALA A 236 41.27 -13.66 1.54
#